data_615810c328808bc03c7a4187c258f973
#
_entry.id   615810c328808bc03c7a4187c258f973
#
_cell.length_a   1.000
_cell.length_b   1.000
_cell.length_c   1.000
_cell.angle_alpha   90.00
_cell.angle_beta   90.00
_cell.angle_gamma   90.00
#
_symmetry.space_group_name_H-M   'P 1'
#
loop_
_entity.id
_entity.type
_entity.pdbx_description
1 polymer ?
#
loop_
_entity_poly.entity_id
_entity_poly.type
_entity_poly.pdbx_seq_one_letter_code
_entity_poly.pdbx_strand_id
1 'polypeptide(L)'
;MLGHVRWETHGSSMNPKNLHPHEGGELFLVHNGVIADHRATARKHGLELLGDCDSEVLIRLLEQYENPIDGLNACLKKVSGSMAIAVFDYERECLWLARNSGRPLWVAKLKGDRRYWIASTKKILLAAFEAVLGTQSVMDFEILIPMAANSVHVLSATGYLLA
;
A
#
# COMPACT_ATOMS: atom_id res chain seq x y z
N MET A 1 -11.22 3.14 -4.69
CA MET A 1 -11.53 2.60 -3.33
C MET A 1 -10.26 1.97 -2.76
N LEU A 2 -9.87 2.31 -1.54
CA LEU A 2 -8.77 1.71 -0.79
C LEU A 2 -9.36 0.94 0.40
N GLY A 3 -9.03 -0.33 0.56
CA GLY A 3 -9.56 -1.18 1.62
C GLY A 3 -8.47 -2.04 2.25
N HIS A 4 -8.60 -2.33 3.54
CA HIS A 4 -7.66 -3.15 4.28
C HIS A 4 -8.39 -4.05 5.29
N VAL A 5 -8.00 -5.32 5.34
CA VAL A 5 -8.38 -6.24 6.40
C VAL A 5 -7.16 -6.47 7.28
N ARG A 6 -7.21 -5.97 8.51
CA ARG A 6 -6.09 -6.02 9.43
C ARG A 6 -6.06 -7.32 10.23
N TRP A 7 -4.89 -7.95 10.27
CA TRP A 7 -4.53 -8.92 11.30
C TRP A 7 -3.67 -8.21 12.35
N GLU A 8 -4.08 -8.23 13.60
CA GLU A 8 -3.37 -7.52 14.67
C GLU A 8 -1.96 -8.10 14.89
N THR A 9 -0.94 -7.28 14.72
CA THR A 9 0.45 -7.58 15.05
C THR A 9 0.97 -6.68 16.16
N HIS A 10 0.65 -5.38 16.10
CA HIS A 10 1.00 -4.37 17.09
C HIS A 10 -0.19 -3.42 17.28
N GLY A 11 -0.49 -3.08 18.53
CA GLY A 11 -1.60 -2.19 18.88
C GLY A 11 -2.98 -2.83 18.73
N SER A 12 -3.88 -2.56 19.67
CA SER A 12 -5.24 -3.10 19.69
C SER A 12 -6.12 -2.44 18.63
N SER A 13 -6.97 -3.23 17.96
CA SER A 13 -8.02 -2.74 17.04
C SER A 13 -9.12 -1.93 17.74
N MET A 14 -9.20 -1.99 19.06
CA MET A 14 -10.11 -1.15 19.84
C MET A 14 -9.69 0.34 19.87
N ASN A 15 -8.43 0.63 19.56
CA ASN A 15 -7.96 2.01 19.41
C ASN A 15 -8.05 2.44 17.93
N PRO A 16 -8.90 3.41 17.58
CA PRO A 16 -9.07 3.85 16.19
C PRO A 16 -7.77 4.32 15.53
N LYS A 17 -6.82 4.84 16.29
CA LYS A 17 -5.50 5.28 15.80
C LYS A 17 -4.62 4.13 15.31
N ASN A 18 -4.96 2.89 15.66
CA ASN A 18 -4.26 1.70 15.19
C ASN A 18 -4.89 1.10 13.92
N LEU A 19 -5.96 1.68 13.40
CA LEU A 19 -6.67 1.16 12.24
C LEU A 19 -6.11 1.76 10.95
N HIS A 20 -6.22 0.98 9.86
CA HIS A 20 -5.99 1.48 8.51
C HIS A 20 -7.28 2.09 7.92
N PRO A 21 -7.15 3.08 7.03
CA PRO A 21 -5.90 3.70 6.60
C PRO A 21 -5.32 4.59 7.70
N HIS A 22 -3.99 4.71 7.77
CA HIS A 22 -3.34 5.75 8.53
C HIS A 22 -3.33 7.05 7.74
N GLU A 23 -3.67 8.15 8.39
CA GLU A 23 -3.79 9.47 7.77
C GLU A 23 -2.55 10.33 8.05
N GLY A 24 -2.11 11.06 7.03
CA GLY A 24 -1.02 12.02 7.10
C GLY A 24 -1.22 13.14 6.08
N GLY A 25 -1.75 14.29 6.52
CA GLY A 25 -2.17 15.36 5.61
C GLY A 25 -3.23 14.86 4.62
N GLU A 26 -2.97 15.02 3.33
CA GLU A 26 -3.84 14.56 2.24
C GLU A 26 -3.54 13.10 1.80
N LEU A 27 -2.74 12.37 2.58
CA LEU A 27 -2.32 11.00 2.28
C LEU A 27 -3.03 9.99 3.17
N PHE A 28 -3.48 8.88 2.58
CA PHE A 28 -4.14 7.77 3.25
C PHE A 28 -3.39 6.47 2.95
N LEU A 29 -2.74 5.89 3.95
CA LEU A 29 -1.85 4.75 3.80
C LEU A 29 -2.48 3.46 4.34
N VAL A 30 -2.41 2.40 3.53
CA VAL A 30 -2.61 1.02 3.99
C VAL A 30 -1.32 0.22 3.78
N HIS A 31 -1.05 -0.70 4.71
CA HIS A 31 0.17 -1.51 4.71
C HIS A 31 -0.17 -2.97 5.02
N ASN A 32 0.35 -3.86 4.20
CA ASN A 32 0.39 -5.29 4.46
C ASN A 32 1.83 -5.69 4.76
N GLY A 33 2.07 -6.10 5.97
CA GLY A 33 3.40 -6.49 6.44
C GLY A 33 3.59 -6.34 7.94
N VAL A 34 4.84 -6.33 8.36
CA VAL A 34 5.24 -6.09 9.76
C VAL A 34 6.50 -5.25 9.75
N ILE A 35 6.49 -4.13 10.45
CA ILE A 35 7.65 -3.26 10.63
C ILE A 35 8.36 -3.65 11.92
N ALA A 36 9.58 -4.13 11.78
CA ALA A 36 10.43 -4.43 12.92
C ALA A 36 10.86 -3.12 13.60
N ASP A 37 10.88 -3.13 14.93
CA ASP A 37 11.37 -2.02 15.75
C ASP A 37 10.81 -0.63 15.35
N HIS A 38 9.50 -0.56 15.00
CA HIS A 38 8.85 0.66 14.56
C HIS A 38 9.08 1.83 15.53
N ARG A 39 9.09 1.57 16.85
CA ARG A 39 9.36 2.60 17.88
C ARG A 39 10.81 3.10 17.85
N ALA A 40 11.79 2.21 17.58
CA ALA A 40 13.18 2.63 17.41
C ALA A 40 13.36 3.44 16.12
N THR A 41 12.69 3.03 15.04
CA THR A 41 12.64 3.77 13.78
C THR A 41 12.02 5.16 13.99
N ALA A 42 10.91 5.26 14.72
CA ALA A 42 10.27 6.54 15.04
C ALA A 42 11.24 7.47 15.79
N ARG A 43 11.88 6.99 16.88
CA ARG A 43 12.87 7.77 17.62
C ARG A 43 14.03 8.23 16.74
N LYS A 44 14.59 7.34 15.92
CA LYS A 44 15.72 7.64 15.03
C LYS A 44 15.40 8.75 14.03
N HIS A 45 14.17 8.84 13.57
CA HIS A 45 13.74 9.81 12.56
C HIS A 45 12.92 10.98 13.13
N GLY A 46 12.79 11.08 14.48
CA GLY A 46 12.05 12.16 15.12
C GLY A 46 10.55 12.15 14.79
N LEU A 47 9.95 10.95 14.63
CA LEU A 47 8.55 10.78 14.29
C LEU A 47 7.71 10.68 15.57
N GLU A 48 6.60 11.40 15.61
CA GLU A 48 5.59 11.26 16.66
C GLU A 48 4.52 10.26 16.22
N LEU A 49 4.35 9.18 16.97
CA LEU A 49 3.32 8.16 16.72
C LEU A 49 2.11 8.45 17.61
N LEU A 50 0.92 8.41 17.03
CA LEU A 50 -0.35 8.65 17.72
C LEU A 50 -0.96 7.37 18.30
N GLY A 51 -0.53 6.23 17.79
CA GLY A 51 -0.97 4.89 18.17
C GLY A 51 0.18 3.92 18.43
N ASP A 52 -0.16 2.64 18.49
CA ASP A 52 0.77 1.53 18.69
C ASP A 52 0.94 0.66 17.46
N CYS A 53 0.26 0.99 16.36
CA CYS A 53 0.36 0.24 15.12
C CYS A 53 1.72 0.49 14.46
N ASP A 54 2.42 -0.57 14.13
CA ASP A 54 3.73 -0.50 13.48
C ASP A 54 3.69 0.17 12.10
N SER A 55 2.55 0.08 11.41
CA SER A 55 2.34 0.70 10.10
C SER A 55 2.37 2.23 10.14
N GLU A 56 2.05 2.84 11.28
CA GLU A 56 1.99 4.29 11.40
C GLU A 56 3.34 4.96 11.12
N VAL A 57 4.45 4.30 11.45
CA VAL A 57 5.79 4.85 11.19
C VAL A 57 6.02 5.15 9.71
N LEU A 58 5.34 4.43 8.80
CA LEU A 58 5.48 4.61 7.35
C LEU A 58 4.86 5.94 6.91
N ILE A 59 3.63 6.25 7.37
CA ILE A 59 2.98 7.50 7.00
C ILE A 59 3.69 8.69 7.65
N ARG A 60 4.13 8.58 8.92
CA ARG A 60 4.86 9.65 9.60
C ARG A 60 6.21 9.94 8.93
N LEU A 61 6.88 8.90 8.42
CA LEU A 61 8.11 9.10 7.64
C LEU A 61 7.80 9.73 6.27
N LEU A 62 6.72 9.32 5.62
CA LEU A 62 6.29 9.85 4.33
C LEU A 62 5.97 11.35 4.40
N GLU A 63 5.33 11.81 5.46
CA GLU A 63 5.00 13.22 5.71
C GLU A 63 6.23 14.16 5.78
N GLN A 64 7.43 13.62 6.02
CA GLN A 64 8.65 14.42 6.03
C GLN A 64 9.15 14.80 4.62
N TYR A 65 8.48 14.32 3.56
CA TYR A 65 8.90 14.53 2.18
C TYR A 65 7.80 15.24 1.39
N GLU A 66 8.17 16.26 0.64
CA GLU A 66 7.24 16.95 -0.28
C GLU A 66 6.80 16.06 -1.44
N ASN A 67 7.73 15.20 -1.91
CA ASN A 67 7.48 14.25 -2.99
C ASN A 67 7.19 12.85 -2.42
N PRO A 68 6.00 12.27 -2.63
CA PRO A 68 5.66 10.93 -2.16
C PRO A 68 6.61 9.83 -2.67
N ILE A 69 7.22 9.99 -3.85
CA ILE A 69 8.22 9.05 -4.38
C ILE A 69 9.43 8.98 -3.44
N ASP A 70 9.95 10.12 -3.02
CA ASP A 70 11.11 10.18 -2.14
C ASP A 70 10.80 9.62 -0.76
N GLY A 71 9.61 9.92 -0.23
CA GLY A 71 9.11 9.38 1.03
C GLY A 71 8.94 7.86 0.99
N LEU A 72 8.34 7.31 -0.06
CA LEU A 72 8.19 5.86 -0.25
C LEU A 72 9.53 5.16 -0.45
N ASN A 73 10.44 5.75 -1.20
CA ASN A 73 11.82 5.26 -1.32
C ASN A 73 12.55 5.29 0.02
N ALA A 74 12.30 6.31 0.85
CA ALA A 74 12.84 6.36 2.20
C ALA A 74 12.26 5.24 3.08
N CYS A 75 10.96 4.95 3.00
CA CYS A 75 10.34 3.81 3.68
C CYS A 75 11.03 2.50 3.27
N LEU A 76 11.20 2.25 1.97
CA LEU A 76 11.84 1.04 1.46
C LEU A 76 13.30 0.88 1.90
N LYS A 77 14.04 1.99 2.07
CA LYS A 77 15.48 1.99 2.38
C LYS A 77 15.79 2.07 3.88
N LYS A 78 14.96 2.78 4.66
CA LYS A 78 15.28 3.15 6.05
C LYS A 78 14.49 2.35 7.09
N VAL A 79 13.39 1.69 6.67
CA VAL A 79 12.51 0.95 7.57
C VAL A 79 12.73 -0.54 7.40
N SER A 80 13.02 -1.22 8.51
CA SER A 80 13.21 -2.68 8.53
C SER A 80 11.89 -3.40 8.69
N GLY A 81 11.70 -4.47 7.93
CA GLY A 81 10.48 -5.29 7.99
C GLY A 81 10.01 -5.76 6.64
N SER A 82 8.84 -6.35 6.59
CA SER A 82 8.17 -6.74 5.35
C SER A 82 7.07 -5.73 5.04
N MET A 83 7.00 -5.26 3.79
CA MET A 83 6.01 -4.24 3.45
C MET A 83 5.52 -4.32 2.00
N ALA A 84 4.20 -4.17 1.87
CA ALA A 84 3.51 -3.76 0.66
C ALA A 84 2.57 -2.60 1.05
N ILE A 85 2.76 -1.46 0.43
CA ILE A 85 2.18 -0.18 0.80
C ILE A 85 1.31 0.32 -0.35
N ALA A 86 0.12 0.82 -0.04
CA ALA A 86 -0.65 1.63 -0.97
C ALA A 86 -1.02 2.95 -0.27
N VAL A 87 -0.78 4.05 -0.94
CA VAL A 87 -1.06 5.40 -0.45
C VAL A 87 -1.95 6.11 -1.45
N PHE A 88 -3.15 6.46 -1.02
CA PHE A 88 -4.00 7.36 -1.79
C PHE A 88 -3.61 8.80 -1.47
N ASP A 89 -3.28 9.54 -2.51
CA ASP A 89 -2.94 10.95 -2.48
C ASP A 89 -4.16 11.72 -2.98
N TYR A 90 -4.84 12.38 -2.06
CA TYR A 90 -6.08 13.10 -2.37
C TYR A 90 -5.83 14.34 -3.22
N GLU A 91 -4.73 15.06 -2.97
CA GLU A 91 -4.37 16.26 -3.71
C GLU A 91 -4.04 15.96 -5.19
N ARG A 92 -3.29 14.86 -5.41
CA ARG A 92 -2.86 14.45 -6.76
C ARG A 92 -3.82 13.48 -7.43
N GLU A 93 -4.88 13.08 -6.75
CA GLU A 93 -5.87 12.10 -7.23
C GLU A 93 -5.24 10.83 -7.79
N CYS A 94 -4.23 10.32 -7.10
CA CYS A 94 -3.49 9.13 -7.53
C CYS A 94 -3.26 8.13 -6.39
N LEU A 95 -2.84 6.93 -6.77
CA LEU A 95 -2.48 5.87 -5.84
C LEU A 95 -1.00 5.52 -6.02
N TRP A 96 -0.22 5.77 -4.98
CA TRP A 96 1.16 5.36 -4.90
C TRP A 96 1.25 3.95 -4.35
N LEU A 97 2.08 3.10 -4.96
CA LEU A 97 2.31 1.73 -4.57
C LEU A 97 3.80 1.51 -4.34
N ALA A 98 4.14 0.88 -3.23
CA ALA A 98 5.51 0.49 -2.93
C ALA A 98 5.55 -0.88 -2.26
N ARG A 99 6.57 -1.68 -2.53
CA ARG A 99 6.80 -2.94 -1.82
C ARG A 99 8.28 -3.29 -1.75
N ASN A 100 8.66 -4.01 -0.68
CA ASN A 100 9.95 -4.72 -0.65
C ASN A 100 9.77 -6.22 -1.01
N SER A 101 10.86 -6.98 -0.93
CA SER A 101 10.82 -8.42 -1.22
C SER A 101 9.99 -9.24 -0.22
N GLY A 102 9.72 -8.69 0.97
CA GLY A 102 9.04 -9.40 2.07
C GLY A 102 7.53 -9.60 1.89
N ARG A 103 6.88 -8.81 1.03
CA ARG A 103 5.43 -8.93 0.74
C ARG A 103 5.14 -8.76 -0.74
N PRO A 104 4.26 -9.61 -1.31
CA PRO A 104 3.83 -9.44 -2.69
C PRO A 104 2.78 -8.34 -2.81
N LEU A 105 2.68 -7.76 -4.00
CA LEU A 105 1.60 -6.88 -4.46
C LEU A 105 1.38 -7.13 -5.95
N TRP A 106 0.14 -7.28 -6.34
CA TRP A 106 -0.26 -7.58 -7.72
C TRP A 106 -1.16 -6.50 -8.26
N VAL A 107 -0.98 -6.20 -9.54
CA VAL A 107 -1.79 -5.26 -10.31
C VAL A 107 -2.45 -6.00 -11.45
N ALA A 108 -3.74 -5.73 -11.66
CA ALA A 108 -4.52 -6.28 -12.76
C ALA A 108 -5.34 -5.18 -13.44
N LYS A 109 -5.56 -5.34 -14.73
CA LYS A 109 -6.49 -4.56 -15.55
C LYS A 109 -7.11 -5.51 -16.56
N LEU A 110 -8.43 -5.52 -16.65
CA LEU A 110 -9.13 -6.24 -17.71
C LEU A 110 -9.07 -5.44 -18.99
N LYS A 111 -9.00 -6.13 -20.12
CA LYS A 111 -9.04 -5.54 -21.45
C LYS A 111 -10.35 -4.80 -21.66
N GLY A 112 -10.25 -3.56 -22.09
CA GLY A 112 -11.41 -2.68 -22.27
C GLY A 112 -11.97 -2.07 -20.96
N ASP A 113 -11.47 -2.45 -19.78
CA ASP A 113 -11.80 -1.78 -18.51
C ASP A 113 -10.82 -0.60 -18.25
N ARG A 114 -11.34 0.48 -17.71
CA ARG A 114 -10.53 1.64 -17.32
C ARG A 114 -9.98 1.51 -15.90
N ARG A 115 -10.48 0.53 -15.12
CA ARG A 115 -10.13 0.33 -13.72
C ARG A 115 -8.90 -0.55 -13.57
N TYR A 116 -8.10 -0.22 -12.57
CA TYR A 116 -7.03 -1.08 -12.06
C TYR A 116 -7.47 -1.75 -10.77
N TRP A 117 -7.02 -2.97 -10.59
CA TRP A 117 -7.30 -3.80 -9.42
C TRP A 117 -5.99 -4.19 -8.77
N ILE A 118 -5.91 -4.00 -7.46
CA ILE A 118 -4.69 -4.26 -6.71
C ILE A 118 -5.03 -5.19 -5.55
N ALA A 119 -4.19 -6.21 -5.34
CA ALA A 119 -4.30 -7.07 -4.16
C ALA A 119 -2.93 -7.62 -3.74
N SER A 120 -2.88 -8.15 -2.53
CA SER A 120 -1.67 -8.75 -1.98
C SER A 120 -1.19 -9.95 -2.80
N THR A 121 -2.09 -10.73 -3.40
CA THR A 121 -1.74 -11.91 -4.19
C THR A 121 -2.59 -12.05 -5.45
N LYS A 122 -2.02 -12.73 -6.48
CA LYS A 122 -2.77 -13.11 -7.68
C LYS A 122 -4.04 -13.90 -7.36
N LYS A 123 -3.96 -14.82 -6.37
CA LYS A 123 -5.10 -15.65 -5.97
C LYS A 123 -6.27 -14.80 -5.47
N ILE A 124 -6.00 -13.76 -4.68
CA ILE A 124 -7.03 -12.83 -4.18
C ILE A 124 -7.66 -12.06 -5.34
N LEU A 125 -6.85 -11.55 -6.28
CA LEU A 125 -7.37 -10.88 -7.48
C LEU A 125 -8.31 -11.78 -8.28
N LEU A 126 -7.87 -13.00 -8.60
CA LEU A 126 -8.67 -13.94 -9.40
C LEU A 126 -9.97 -14.31 -8.69
N ALA A 127 -9.92 -14.60 -7.39
CA ALA A 127 -11.12 -14.91 -6.60
C ALA A 127 -12.09 -13.72 -6.55
N ALA A 128 -11.59 -12.48 -6.45
CA ALA A 128 -12.43 -11.30 -6.49
C ALA A 128 -13.11 -11.11 -7.86
N PHE A 129 -12.38 -11.35 -8.95
CA PHE A 129 -12.96 -11.30 -10.29
C PHE A 129 -14.01 -12.38 -10.51
N GLU A 130 -13.76 -13.62 -10.06
CA GLU A 130 -14.73 -14.71 -10.12
C GLU A 130 -16.00 -14.38 -9.34
N ALA A 131 -15.88 -13.78 -8.17
CA ALA A 131 -17.02 -13.38 -7.36
C ALA A 131 -17.87 -12.27 -7.99
N VAL A 132 -17.24 -11.36 -8.75
CA VAL A 132 -17.92 -10.20 -9.34
C VAL A 132 -18.45 -10.52 -10.75
N LEU A 133 -17.68 -11.25 -11.56
CA LEU A 133 -17.99 -11.50 -12.97
C LEU A 133 -18.64 -12.87 -13.20
N GLY A 134 -18.58 -13.76 -12.22
CA GLY A 134 -19.02 -15.16 -12.33
C GLY A 134 -17.92 -16.10 -12.79
N THR A 135 -17.99 -17.35 -12.31
CA THR A 135 -16.95 -18.38 -12.52
C THR A 135 -16.76 -18.82 -13.97
N GLN A 136 -17.74 -18.56 -14.85
CA GLN A 136 -17.70 -18.92 -16.27
C GLN A 136 -17.22 -17.77 -17.16
N SER A 137 -16.92 -16.61 -16.60
CA SER A 137 -16.45 -15.47 -17.40
C SER A 137 -15.00 -15.68 -17.85
N VAL A 138 -14.76 -15.53 -19.15
CA VAL A 138 -13.40 -15.48 -19.68
C VAL A 138 -12.77 -14.17 -19.25
N MET A 139 -11.76 -14.26 -18.38
CA MET A 139 -11.01 -13.09 -17.94
C MET A 139 -9.89 -12.78 -18.93
N ASP A 140 -10.11 -11.79 -19.79
CA ASP A 140 -9.09 -11.28 -20.70
C ASP A 140 -8.34 -10.11 -20.03
N PHE A 141 -7.15 -10.39 -19.53
CA PHE A 141 -6.34 -9.39 -18.84
C PHE A 141 -5.45 -8.64 -19.83
N GLU A 142 -5.52 -7.31 -19.80
CA GLU A 142 -4.52 -6.43 -20.39
C GLU A 142 -3.26 -6.38 -19.51
N ILE A 143 -3.46 -6.36 -18.17
CA ILE A 143 -2.40 -6.38 -17.15
C ILE A 143 -2.76 -7.42 -16.10
N LEU A 144 -1.82 -8.30 -15.77
CA LEU A 144 -1.87 -9.18 -14.61
C LEU A 144 -0.44 -9.51 -14.19
N ILE A 145 0.19 -8.63 -13.42
CA ILE A 145 1.60 -8.72 -13.09
C ILE A 145 1.86 -8.57 -11.59
N PRO A 146 2.90 -9.24 -11.07
CA PRO A 146 3.45 -8.87 -9.78
C PRO A 146 4.18 -7.54 -9.92
N MET A 147 3.97 -6.63 -8.98
CA MET A 147 4.78 -5.43 -8.87
C MET A 147 6.23 -5.80 -8.53
N ALA A 148 7.22 -5.14 -9.13
CA ALA A 148 8.63 -5.35 -8.83
C ALA A 148 8.94 -5.06 -7.35
N ALA A 149 9.87 -5.82 -6.76
CA ALA A 149 10.32 -5.54 -5.40
C ALA A 149 11.25 -4.31 -5.37
N ASN A 150 11.23 -3.59 -4.25
CA ASN A 150 12.04 -2.39 -4.01
C ASN A 150 11.82 -1.31 -5.09
N SER A 151 10.57 -1.16 -5.51
CA SER A 151 10.15 -0.17 -6.49
C SER A 151 8.93 0.61 -5.99
N VAL A 152 8.80 1.81 -6.52
CA VAL A 152 7.62 2.68 -6.34
C VAL A 152 6.91 2.81 -7.67
N HIS A 153 5.59 2.74 -7.65
CA HIS A 153 4.75 2.88 -8.83
C HIS A 153 3.63 3.87 -8.54
N VAL A 154 3.16 4.54 -9.56
CA VAL A 154 1.98 5.42 -9.48
C VAL A 154 0.88 4.89 -10.39
N LEU A 155 -0.33 5.02 -9.92
CA LEU A 155 -1.54 4.73 -10.63
C LEU A 155 -2.42 5.97 -10.60
N SER A 156 -2.59 6.58 -11.76
CA SER A 156 -3.33 7.83 -11.94
C SER A 156 -4.38 7.70 -13.04
N ALA A 157 -5.08 8.78 -13.33
CA ALA A 157 -6.02 8.82 -14.45
C ALA A 157 -5.35 8.55 -15.82
N THR A 158 -4.02 8.79 -15.93
CA THR A 158 -3.24 8.54 -17.16
C THR A 158 -2.71 7.12 -17.27
N GLY A 159 -2.78 6.32 -16.22
CA GLY A 159 -2.39 4.92 -16.22
C GLY A 159 -1.50 4.49 -15.07
N TYR A 160 -0.86 3.32 -15.24
CA TYR A 160 0.05 2.69 -14.29
C TYR A 160 1.48 2.84 -14.77
N LEU A 161 2.32 3.51 -13.98
CA LEU A 161 3.69 3.84 -14.32
C LEU A 161 4.65 3.46 -13.17
N LEU A 162 5.88 3.06 -13.54
CA LEU A 162 7.01 3.01 -12.61
C LEU A 162 7.44 4.45 -12.30
N ALA A 163 7.55 4.79 -11.04
CA ALA A 163 7.93 6.10 -10.56
C ALA A 163 9.39 6.15 -10.09
#